data_5cc269a8c1ec609a9e3507763998ff7c
#
_entry.id   5cc269a8c1ec609a9e3507763998ff7c
#
_cell.length_a   1.000
_cell.length_b   1.000
_cell.length_c   1.000
_cell.angle_alpha   90.00
_cell.angle_beta   90.00
_cell.angle_gamma   90.00
#
_symmetry.space_group_name_H-M   'P 1'
#
loop_
_entity.id
_entity.type
_entity.pdbx_description
1 polymer ?
#
loop_
_entity_poly.entity_id
_entity_poly.type
_entity_poly.pdbx_seq_one_letter_code
_entity_poly.pdbx_strand_id
1 'polypeptide(L)'
;NGSLGNTWQVDSFTPGGDWISGTGQGVGYDIGQDYDQYITTEVESELRNRGTSAFIRFPFTMANASTVTALSFSFRYDDGFVAYLNGEEIANRNAPNLPAWDDVANGSVNENANTGTIDVSAFLGELQNGDNVFAIHGLNRSTGSSDFLIDVSLEASVTGSGPLSFGYLSSPTPGLPNSDSTTPGPVIQNVSHFPAQQPLAQEDIEVTAEVAPRLAAITTVNLVYRVDFGTEVVIPMTAGVGSYTATIPSSAYRSGDMVRWYVSAADADGNFGRAPAFLDRTGNNQSPEYFGTVVRNARLVSRLPIFQWFTQSEAAANTRSGTRASVYFDGRFYDNIFVRKRGGASNGNSQKFDFNKGDDLYINSELPSVGEINMNERGSDSSYVRQTLAFEAYEMAGNAACKSALWYMQLNGTFDRVGVFIEQVDEDFLDRNGYNSESDLYKFVQRSNLNPVFFD
;
A
#
# COMPACT_ATOMS: atom_id res chain seq x y z
N ASN A 1 7.72 45.25 -5.31
CA ASN A 1 7.29 46.56 -5.79
C ASN A 1 5.99 46.98 -5.08
N GLY A 2 6.07 47.97 -4.18
CA GLY A 2 4.92 48.43 -3.34
C GLY A 2 3.70 48.98 -4.11
N SER A 3 3.78 49.08 -5.44
CA SER A 3 2.67 49.52 -6.29
C SER A 3 1.59 48.44 -6.51
N LEU A 4 1.88 47.18 -6.22
CA LEU A 4 0.91 46.10 -6.46
C LEU A 4 -0.23 46.02 -5.42
N GLY A 5 0.00 46.57 -4.20
CA GLY A 5 -0.96 46.40 -3.10
C GLY A 5 -1.34 44.94 -2.94
N ASN A 6 -2.64 44.64 -2.76
CA ASN A 6 -3.17 43.30 -2.61
C ASN A 6 -3.79 42.73 -3.91
N THR A 7 -3.66 43.47 -5.04
CA THR A 7 -4.32 43.06 -6.29
C THR A 7 -3.71 41.81 -6.91
N TRP A 8 -2.46 41.50 -6.59
CA TRP A 8 -1.76 40.31 -7.12
C TRP A 8 -2.30 38.96 -6.54
N GLN A 9 -3.10 39.03 -5.49
CA GLN A 9 -3.63 37.85 -4.77
C GLN A 9 -4.92 37.29 -5.38
N VAL A 10 -5.54 38.01 -6.32
CA VAL A 10 -6.83 37.67 -6.93
C VAL A 10 -6.66 37.11 -8.34
N ASP A 11 -7.62 36.30 -8.80
CA ASP A 11 -7.62 35.66 -10.13
C ASP A 11 -7.60 36.67 -11.28
N SER A 12 -8.31 37.77 -11.14
CA SER A 12 -8.41 38.83 -12.18
C SER A 12 -7.11 39.62 -12.42
N PHE A 13 -6.09 39.46 -11.59
CA PHE A 13 -4.78 40.10 -11.79
C PHE A 13 -4.02 39.44 -12.94
N THR A 14 -3.56 40.31 -13.88
CA THR A 14 -2.69 39.90 -14.99
C THR A 14 -1.25 40.23 -14.67
N PRO A 15 -0.33 39.25 -14.54
CA PRO A 15 1.09 39.49 -14.32
C PRO A 15 1.70 40.30 -15.47
N GLY A 16 2.46 41.36 -15.13
CA GLY A 16 3.21 42.20 -16.11
C GLY A 16 4.58 41.61 -16.44
N GLY A 17 5.39 42.36 -17.18
CA GLY A 17 6.70 41.91 -17.65
C GLY A 17 7.76 41.71 -16.55
N ASP A 18 7.50 42.17 -15.34
CA ASP A 18 8.39 41.91 -14.18
C ASP A 18 8.16 40.54 -13.50
N TRP A 19 7.16 39.80 -13.95
CA TRP A 19 6.89 38.43 -13.46
C TRP A 19 7.63 37.41 -14.30
N ILE A 20 8.24 36.45 -13.62
CA ILE A 20 8.85 35.28 -14.27
C ILE A 20 7.91 34.10 -14.23
N SER A 21 7.92 33.29 -15.28
CA SER A 21 7.16 32.04 -15.32
C SER A 21 8.05 30.91 -14.82
N GLY A 22 7.54 30.13 -13.88
CA GLY A 22 8.19 28.96 -13.33
C GLY A 22 7.48 27.66 -13.68
N THR A 23 8.08 26.56 -13.32
CA THR A 23 7.51 25.21 -13.43
C THR A 23 7.52 24.53 -12.08
N GLY A 24 6.48 23.74 -11.77
CA GLY A 24 6.40 23.01 -10.49
C GLY A 24 5.94 23.86 -9.31
N GLN A 25 6.19 23.39 -8.12
CA GLN A 25 5.65 23.95 -6.86
C GLN A 25 6.70 24.62 -5.99
N GLY A 26 7.98 24.30 -6.17
CA GLY A 26 9.07 24.83 -5.38
C GLY A 26 9.72 26.06 -6.01
N VAL A 27 9.63 27.20 -5.35
CA VAL A 27 10.26 28.47 -5.75
C VAL A 27 11.31 28.82 -4.71
N GLY A 28 12.55 29.00 -5.12
CA GLY A 28 13.60 29.30 -4.17
C GLY A 28 15.00 29.42 -4.75
N TYR A 29 15.99 29.51 -3.87
CA TYR A 29 17.41 29.34 -4.13
C TYR A 29 18.12 28.81 -2.91
N ASP A 30 19.23 28.13 -3.10
CA ASP A 30 20.05 27.61 -1.99
C ASP A 30 21.53 27.52 -2.40
N ILE A 31 22.42 28.20 -1.65
CA ILE A 31 23.87 28.13 -1.86
C ILE A 31 24.46 26.90 -1.18
N GLY A 32 23.81 26.41 -0.11
CA GLY A 32 24.21 25.23 0.66
C GLY A 32 23.95 23.91 -0.04
N GLN A 33 23.01 23.89 -1.00
CA GLN A 33 22.52 22.71 -1.71
C GLN A 33 21.65 21.76 -0.84
N ASP A 34 21.08 22.24 0.24
CA ASP A 34 20.19 21.46 1.12
C ASP A 34 18.76 21.39 0.54
N TYR A 35 18.35 22.40 -0.25
CA TYR A 35 17.03 22.55 -0.85
C TYR A 35 16.95 22.27 -2.36
N ASP A 36 18.05 22.02 -3.05
CA ASP A 36 18.10 21.84 -4.50
C ASP A 36 17.04 20.87 -5.03
N GLN A 37 16.79 19.79 -4.29
CA GLN A 37 15.80 18.77 -4.65
C GLN A 37 14.34 19.25 -4.63
N TYR A 38 14.05 20.37 -3.96
CA TYR A 38 12.70 20.94 -3.84
C TYR A 38 12.50 22.15 -4.76
N ILE A 39 13.59 22.77 -5.28
CA ILE A 39 13.53 23.96 -6.10
C ILE A 39 13.28 23.56 -7.56
N THR A 40 12.15 23.98 -8.09
CA THR A 40 11.77 23.80 -9.51
C THR A 40 11.81 25.11 -10.28
N THR A 41 11.78 26.24 -9.57
CA THR A 41 11.92 27.60 -10.13
C THR A 41 12.95 28.34 -9.32
N GLU A 42 14.13 28.53 -9.92
CA GLU A 42 15.27 29.21 -9.33
C GLU A 42 15.07 30.73 -9.37
N VAL A 43 15.30 31.43 -8.22
CA VAL A 43 15.10 32.90 -8.09
C VAL A 43 16.27 33.63 -7.41
N GLU A 44 17.47 33.02 -7.33
CA GLU A 44 18.64 33.65 -6.70
C GLU A 44 18.93 35.04 -7.31
N SER A 45 18.93 35.12 -8.63
CA SER A 45 19.25 36.37 -9.34
C SER A 45 18.23 37.48 -9.14
N GLU A 46 16.99 37.14 -8.82
CA GLU A 46 15.87 38.05 -8.61
C GLU A 46 15.77 38.54 -7.17
N LEU A 47 16.06 37.64 -6.21
CA LEU A 47 15.77 37.89 -4.80
C LEU A 47 17.01 38.17 -3.96
N ARG A 48 18.09 37.41 -4.11
CA ARG A 48 19.27 37.51 -3.28
C ARG A 48 20.00 38.85 -3.45
N ASN A 49 20.30 39.54 -2.35
CA ASN A 49 20.89 40.86 -2.27
C ASN A 49 20.03 41.98 -2.97
N ARG A 50 18.76 41.71 -3.26
CA ARG A 50 17.86 42.67 -3.92
C ARG A 50 16.58 42.89 -3.14
N GLY A 51 15.99 41.84 -2.53
CA GLY A 51 14.74 41.92 -1.80
C GLY A 51 14.70 40.89 -0.66
N THR A 52 13.65 40.98 0.13
CA THR A 52 13.36 40.10 1.26
C THR A 52 12.11 39.27 1.04
N SER A 53 11.37 39.52 -0.05
CA SER A 53 10.11 38.83 -0.29
C SER A 53 9.90 38.51 -1.76
N ALA A 54 9.13 37.47 -2.01
CA ALA A 54 8.68 37.04 -3.33
C ALA A 54 7.16 36.87 -3.35
N PHE A 55 6.52 37.34 -4.41
CA PHE A 55 5.12 37.09 -4.70
C PHE A 55 5.00 35.93 -5.69
N ILE A 56 4.32 34.87 -5.29
CA ILE A 56 4.19 33.64 -6.04
C ILE A 56 2.72 33.39 -6.32
N ARG A 57 2.37 32.95 -7.53
CA ARG A 57 0.99 32.68 -7.92
C ARG A 57 0.89 31.32 -8.61
N PHE A 58 -0.10 30.55 -8.20
CA PHE A 58 -0.49 29.28 -8.79
C PHE A 58 -1.94 29.37 -9.30
N PRO A 59 -2.16 29.85 -10.55
CA PRO A 59 -3.51 29.87 -11.11
C PRO A 59 -3.99 28.44 -11.40
N PHE A 60 -5.26 28.17 -11.14
CA PHE A 60 -5.90 26.91 -11.45
C PHE A 60 -7.36 27.11 -11.82
N THR A 61 -7.95 26.14 -12.52
CA THR A 61 -9.34 26.21 -12.95
C THR A 61 -10.14 25.11 -12.27
N MET A 62 -11.34 25.42 -11.81
CA MET A 62 -12.24 24.47 -11.17
C MET A 62 -13.61 24.46 -11.87
N ALA A 63 -14.05 23.26 -12.26
CA ALA A 63 -15.32 23.11 -12.96
C ALA A 63 -16.52 23.32 -12.05
N ASN A 64 -16.45 22.86 -10.80
CA ASN A 64 -17.53 22.95 -9.83
C ASN A 64 -16.99 23.03 -8.39
N ALA A 65 -16.88 24.24 -7.86
CA ALA A 65 -16.39 24.51 -6.51
C ALA A 65 -17.29 23.90 -5.42
N SER A 66 -18.60 23.80 -5.68
CA SER A 66 -19.55 23.26 -4.70
C SER A 66 -19.40 21.77 -4.40
N THR A 67 -18.60 21.06 -5.19
CA THR A 67 -18.29 19.64 -4.95
C THR A 67 -17.13 19.43 -3.99
N VAL A 68 -16.38 20.48 -3.65
CA VAL A 68 -15.25 20.40 -2.72
C VAL A 68 -15.77 20.30 -1.29
N THR A 69 -15.30 19.29 -0.58
CA THR A 69 -15.70 19.01 0.82
C THR A 69 -14.61 19.26 1.83
N ALA A 70 -13.36 19.26 1.39
CA ALA A 70 -12.23 19.60 2.23
C ALA A 70 -11.10 20.19 1.41
N LEU A 71 -10.31 21.06 2.03
CA LEU A 71 -9.06 21.61 1.50
C LEU A 71 -7.94 21.34 2.49
N SER A 72 -6.81 20.88 1.97
CA SER A 72 -5.58 20.65 2.74
C SER A 72 -4.44 21.40 2.09
N PHE A 73 -3.72 22.16 2.88
CA PHE A 73 -2.57 22.95 2.47
C PHE A 73 -1.30 22.36 3.05
N SER A 74 -0.42 21.83 2.21
CA SER A 74 0.90 21.30 2.59
C SER A 74 1.99 22.28 2.18
N PHE A 75 3.01 22.42 3.04
CA PHE A 75 4.07 23.40 2.85
C PHE A 75 5.42 22.90 3.37
N ARG A 76 6.46 23.39 2.70
CA ARG A 76 7.85 23.46 3.15
C ARG A 76 8.35 24.88 2.85
N TYR A 77 8.95 25.55 3.82
CA TYR A 77 9.33 26.95 3.65
C TYR A 77 10.58 27.34 4.43
N ASP A 78 11.21 28.39 3.96
CA ASP A 78 12.30 29.13 4.56
C ASP A 78 12.24 30.62 4.12
N ASP A 79 12.12 31.66 4.98
CA ASP A 79 11.94 31.66 6.45
C ASP A 79 10.49 31.86 6.89
N GLY A 80 9.61 32.37 6.05
CA GLY A 80 8.23 32.66 6.38
C GLY A 80 7.33 32.82 5.15
N PHE A 81 6.02 32.73 5.36
CA PHE A 81 5.04 32.98 4.30
C PHE A 81 3.67 33.42 4.81
N VAL A 82 2.91 34.08 3.92
CA VAL A 82 1.47 34.22 4.01
C VAL A 82 0.84 33.64 2.75
N ALA A 83 -0.17 32.80 2.91
CA ALA A 83 -0.86 32.11 1.82
C ALA A 83 -2.28 32.66 1.64
N TYR A 84 -2.71 32.82 0.40
CA TYR A 84 -4.00 33.41 0.03
C TYR A 84 -4.71 32.50 -0.99
N LEU A 85 -6.02 32.40 -0.86
CA LEU A 85 -6.90 31.79 -1.85
C LEU A 85 -7.86 32.85 -2.36
N ASN A 86 -7.77 33.20 -3.63
CA ASN A 86 -8.57 34.27 -4.29
C ASN A 86 -8.58 35.60 -3.54
N GLY A 87 -7.49 35.94 -2.84
CA GLY A 87 -7.33 37.17 -2.08
C GLY A 87 -7.56 37.06 -0.58
N GLU A 88 -8.18 35.98 -0.12
CA GLU A 88 -8.39 35.72 1.31
C GLU A 88 -7.19 35.01 1.94
N GLU A 89 -6.72 35.49 3.09
CA GLU A 89 -5.61 34.86 3.83
C GLU A 89 -6.07 33.53 4.42
N ILE A 90 -5.44 32.41 4.02
CA ILE A 90 -5.78 31.09 4.49
C ILE A 90 -4.75 30.52 5.47
N ALA A 91 -3.53 31.04 5.46
CA ALA A 91 -2.45 30.62 6.38
C ALA A 91 -1.36 31.68 6.49
N ASN A 92 -0.75 31.75 7.69
CA ASN A 92 0.42 32.58 7.97
C ASN A 92 1.41 31.76 8.83
N ARG A 93 2.67 31.78 8.46
CA ARG A 93 3.76 31.14 9.20
C ARG A 93 4.98 32.03 9.23
N ASN A 94 5.40 32.36 10.44
CA ASN A 94 6.60 33.17 10.72
C ASN A 94 6.67 34.51 9.94
N ALA A 95 5.51 35.07 9.57
CA ALA A 95 5.36 36.31 8.83
C ALA A 95 4.63 37.37 9.69
N PRO A 96 4.90 38.68 9.48
CA PRO A 96 4.09 39.75 10.06
C PRO A 96 2.62 39.63 9.64
N ASN A 97 1.71 40.21 10.43
CA ASN A 97 0.35 40.38 9.99
C ASN A 97 0.30 41.43 8.86
N LEU A 98 -0.30 41.07 7.71
CA LEU A 98 -0.41 41.93 6.55
C LEU A 98 0.97 42.48 6.10
N PRO A 99 1.91 41.63 5.72
CA PRO A 99 3.28 42.09 5.42
C PRO A 99 3.32 43.04 4.22
N ALA A 100 4.13 44.08 4.37
CA ALA A 100 4.47 44.95 3.27
C ALA A 100 5.38 44.23 2.25
N TRP A 101 5.49 44.77 1.05
CA TRP A 101 6.24 44.16 -0.06
C TRP A 101 7.74 43.97 0.21
N ASP A 102 8.29 44.65 1.20
CA ASP A 102 9.70 44.64 1.61
C ASP A 102 9.90 44.21 3.06
N ASP A 103 8.86 43.64 3.69
CA ASP A 103 8.97 43.09 5.03
C ASP A 103 9.86 41.83 5.02
N VAL A 104 10.28 41.43 6.22
CA VAL A 104 11.07 40.23 6.47
C VAL A 104 10.28 39.23 7.32
N ALA A 105 10.68 37.99 7.32
CA ALA A 105 10.16 36.98 8.24
C ALA A 105 10.42 37.38 9.70
N ASN A 106 9.55 36.97 10.62
CA ASN A 106 9.65 37.30 12.06
C ASN A 106 10.90 36.70 12.73
N GLY A 107 11.47 35.66 12.15
CA GLY A 107 12.70 35.02 12.62
C GLY A 107 13.22 34.04 11.58
N SER A 108 14.45 33.56 11.77
CA SER A 108 14.97 32.46 10.98
C SER A 108 14.34 31.14 11.42
N VAL A 109 14.08 30.28 10.48
CA VAL A 109 13.49 28.95 10.71
C VAL A 109 14.54 27.88 10.41
N ASN A 110 14.56 26.80 11.18
CA ASN A 110 15.52 25.71 11.03
C ASN A 110 15.09 24.80 9.87
N GLU A 111 15.94 24.59 8.89
CA GLU A 111 15.74 23.87 7.63
C GLU A 111 15.05 22.51 7.77
N ASN A 112 15.31 21.77 8.83
CA ASN A 112 14.74 20.43 9.04
C ASN A 112 13.33 20.42 9.68
N ALA A 113 12.79 21.58 10.09
CA ALA A 113 11.52 21.66 10.86
C ALA A 113 10.37 22.37 10.12
N ASN A 114 10.56 22.79 8.89
CA ASN A 114 9.68 23.75 8.21
C ASN A 114 8.61 23.11 7.31
N THR A 115 8.23 21.88 7.60
CA THR A 115 7.20 21.16 6.85
C THR A 115 5.93 21.02 7.66
N GLY A 116 4.80 21.02 6.98
CA GLY A 116 3.52 20.74 7.64
C GLY A 116 2.37 20.66 6.65
N THR A 117 1.26 20.14 7.15
CA THR A 117 -0.02 20.12 6.46
C THR A 117 -1.07 20.67 7.41
N ILE A 118 -1.92 21.57 6.93
CA ILE A 118 -3.02 22.15 7.69
C ILE A 118 -4.34 21.99 6.93
N ASP A 119 -5.41 21.79 7.67
CA ASP A 119 -6.76 21.83 7.15
C ASP A 119 -7.18 23.30 6.98
N VAL A 120 -7.48 23.67 5.73
CA VAL A 120 -7.98 24.99 5.34
C VAL A 120 -9.40 24.91 4.79
N SER A 121 -10.15 23.89 5.16
CA SER A 121 -11.55 23.69 4.73
C SER A 121 -12.50 24.81 5.19
N ALA A 122 -12.12 25.60 6.18
CA ALA A 122 -12.88 26.80 6.57
C ALA A 122 -13.00 27.83 5.42
N PHE A 123 -12.11 27.75 4.42
CA PHE A 123 -12.04 28.67 3.28
C PHE A 123 -12.64 28.07 1.99
N LEU A 124 -13.44 27.01 2.09
CA LEU A 124 -14.15 26.43 0.94
C LEU A 124 -15.04 27.47 0.20
N GLY A 125 -15.54 28.46 0.93
CA GLY A 125 -16.35 29.53 0.37
C GLY A 125 -15.61 30.46 -0.59
N GLU A 126 -14.29 30.48 -0.57
CA GLU A 126 -13.45 31.31 -1.41
C GLU A 126 -13.19 30.67 -2.80
N LEU A 127 -13.46 29.36 -2.95
CA LEU A 127 -13.38 28.69 -4.24
C LEU A 127 -14.53 29.10 -5.15
N GLN A 128 -14.21 29.34 -6.42
CA GLN A 128 -15.20 29.69 -7.43
C GLN A 128 -15.15 28.74 -8.64
N ASN A 129 -16.26 28.67 -9.36
CA ASN A 129 -16.27 27.99 -10.65
C ASN A 129 -15.49 28.84 -11.67
N GLY A 130 -14.66 28.19 -12.46
CA GLY A 130 -13.75 28.86 -13.39
C GLY A 130 -12.38 29.11 -12.77
N ASP A 131 -11.81 30.28 -13.03
CA ASP A 131 -10.45 30.62 -12.66
C ASP A 131 -10.34 30.94 -11.16
N ASN A 132 -9.31 30.41 -10.56
CA ASN A 132 -8.93 30.61 -9.16
C ASN A 132 -7.42 30.88 -9.09
N VAL A 133 -6.97 31.46 -8.00
CA VAL A 133 -5.54 31.60 -7.72
C VAL A 133 -5.21 31.22 -6.28
N PHE A 134 -4.22 30.38 -6.13
CA PHE A 134 -3.52 30.18 -4.87
C PHE A 134 -2.25 31.02 -4.91
N ALA A 135 -2.11 31.96 -3.96
CA ALA A 135 -1.02 32.93 -3.99
C ALA A 135 -0.25 32.93 -2.67
N ILE A 136 1.06 33.10 -2.75
CA ILE A 136 1.96 33.06 -1.60
C ILE A 136 2.82 34.32 -1.59
N HIS A 137 2.86 35.00 -0.44
CA HIS A 137 3.88 35.99 -0.12
C HIS A 137 4.96 35.31 0.68
N GLY A 138 6.04 34.86 0.04
CA GLY A 138 7.20 34.28 0.69
C GLY A 138 8.11 35.38 1.24
N LEU A 139 8.64 35.20 2.46
CA LEU A 139 9.48 36.15 3.16
C LEU A 139 10.76 35.51 3.62
N ASN A 140 11.86 36.18 3.33
CA ASN A 140 13.19 35.82 3.80
C ASN A 140 13.56 36.66 5.04
N ARG A 141 14.45 36.19 5.88
CA ARG A 141 14.92 36.89 7.08
C ARG A 141 15.74 38.14 6.77
N SER A 142 16.47 38.13 5.68
CA SER A 142 17.32 39.25 5.22
C SER A 142 17.58 39.17 3.72
N THR A 143 17.99 40.29 3.13
CA THR A 143 18.38 40.34 1.71
C THR A 143 19.61 39.50 1.37
N GLY A 144 20.46 39.22 2.36
CA GLY A 144 21.72 38.47 2.19
C GLY A 144 21.63 37.02 2.63
N SER A 145 20.43 36.46 2.80
CA SER A 145 20.27 35.04 3.19
C SER A 145 20.92 34.13 2.17
N SER A 146 21.41 32.96 2.64
CA SER A 146 22.01 31.91 1.80
C SER A 146 20.98 31.13 1.01
N ASP A 147 19.73 31.20 1.42
CA ASP A 147 18.62 30.35 0.99
C ASP A 147 17.30 31.09 1.02
N PHE A 148 16.33 30.54 0.34
CA PHE A 148 14.91 30.87 0.35
C PHE A 148 14.15 29.71 -0.28
N LEU A 149 13.10 29.23 0.35
CA LEU A 149 12.28 28.16 -0.20
C LEU A 149 10.80 28.39 0.11
N ILE A 150 9.99 28.29 -0.92
CA ILE A 150 8.53 28.11 -0.85
C ILE A 150 8.17 26.93 -1.73
N ASP A 151 7.92 25.77 -1.12
CA ASP A 151 7.44 24.57 -1.78
C ASP A 151 6.09 24.19 -1.15
N VAL A 152 5.02 24.34 -1.95
CA VAL A 152 3.64 24.31 -1.43
C VAL A 152 2.71 23.54 -2.34
N SER A 153 1.68 22.90 -1.76
CA SER A 153 0.57 22.31 -2.49
C SER A 153 -0.77 22.57 -1.80
N LEU A 154 -1.79 22.80 -2.60
CA LEU A 154 -3.18 22.91 -2.16
C LEU A 154 -3.95 21.73 -2.76
N GLU A 155 -4.49 20.87 -1.91
CA GLU A 155 -5.23 19.67 -2.30
C GLU A 155 -6.69 19.79 -1.91
N ALA A 156 -7.58 19.39 -2.81
CA ALA A 156 -9.01 19.41 -2.60
C ALA A 156 -9.61 18.00 -2.56
N SER A 157 -10.38 17.68 -1.54
CA SER A 157 -11.28 16.53 -1.54
C SER A 157 -12.61 16.95 -2.15
N VAL A 158 -13.07 16.22 -3.15
CA VAL A 158 -14.35 16.54 -3.81
C VAL A 158 -15.37 15.44 -3.58
N THR A 159 -16.61 15.82 -3.27
CA THR A 159 -17.72 14.86 -3.44
C THR A 159 -18.02 14.75 -4.92
N GLY A 160 -17.74 13.60 -5.45
CA GLY A 160 -18.12 13.30 -6.82
C GLY A 160 -19.63 13.38 -6.98
N SER A 161 -20.13 14.34 -7.75
CA SER A 161 -21.49 14.35 -8.28
C SER A 161 -21.61 13.51 -9.56
N GLY A 162 -20.72 12.58 -9.75
CA GLY A 162 -20.73 11.54 -10.74
C GLY A 162 -20.13 10.27 -10.13
N PRO A 163 -20.37 9.10 -10.68
CA PRO A 163 -19.68 7.92 -10.24
C PRO A 163 -18.18 8.23 -10.31
N LEU A 164 -17.47 8.08 -9.16
CA LEU A 164 -16.02 8.21 -9.13
C LEU A 164 -15.47 7.29 -10.22
N SER A 165 -14.98 7.89 -11.30
CA SER A 165 -14.31 7.14 -12.36
C SER A 165 -12.91 6.78 -11.83
N PHE A 166 -12.84 5.75 -10.99
CA PHE A 166 -11.57 5.15 -10.67
C PHE A 166 -11.10 4.40 -11.92
N GLY A 167 -10.21 5.00 -12.68
CA GLY A 167 -9.49 4.30 -13.74
C GLY A 167 -8.44 3.41 -13.12
N TYR A 168 -8.45 2.13 -13.45
CA TYR A 168 -7.29 1.28 -13.23
C TYR A 168 -6.30 1.55 -14.37
N LEU A 169 -5.09 1.90 -14.02
CA LEU A 169 -4.02 2.01 -15.00
C LEU A 169 -3.50 0.62 -15.30
N SER A 170 -3.33 0.29 -16.55
CA SER A 170 -2.69 -0.96 -16.99
C SER A 170 -1.20 -1.00 -16.59
N SER A 171 -0.60 0.17 -16.33
CA SER A 171 0.77 0.32 -15.86
C SER A 171 0.88 1.55 -14.96
N PRO A 172 1.69 1.52 -13.90
CA PRO A 172 1.98 2.71 -13.10
C PRO A 172 2.67 3.76 -13.96
N THR A 173 2.23 5.01 -13.84
CA THR A 173 2.82 6.16 -14.55
C THR A 173 3.33 7.24 -13.56
N PRO A 174 4.29 6.92 -12.66
CA PRO A 174 4.82 7.90 -11.71
C PRO A 174 5.42 9.11 -12.45
N GLY A 175 4.94 10.31 -12.10
CA GLY A 175 5.44 11.56 -12.69
C GLY A 175 4.97 11.88 -14.12
N LEU A 176 4.05 11.09 -14.69
CA LEU A 176 3.46 11.34 -16.02
C LEU A 176 1.93 11.37 -15.91
N PRO A 177 1.22 12.08 -16.82
CA PRO A 177 -0.23 11.99 -16.89
C PRO A 177 -0.68 10.52 -17.09
N ASN A 178 -1.73 10.12 -16.42
CA ASN A 178 -2.34 8.82 -16.60
C ASN A 178 -2.91 8.69 -18.02
N SER A 179 -2.27 7.92 -18.87
CA SER A 179 -2.57 7.88 -20.31
C SER A 179 -3.62 6.85 -20.71
N ASP A 180 -3.84 5.81 -19.91
CA ASP A 180 -4.74 4.70 -20.28
C ASP A 180 -5.61 4.29 -19.10
N SER A 181 -6.70 5.05 -18.86
CA SER A 181 -7.74 4.57 -17.97
C SER A 181 -8.58 3.52 -18.68
N THR A 182 -8.49 2.28 -18.27
CA THR A 182 -9.51 1.29 -18.60
C THR A 182 -10.79 1.68 -17.87
N THR A 183 -11.91 1.66 -18.59
CA THR A 183 -13.21 1.93 -17.98
C THR A 183 -13.50 0.86 -16.93
N PRO A 184 -13.62 1.24 -15.64
CA PRO A 184 -13.77 0.25 -14.59
C PRO A 184 -15.16 -0.38 -14.64
N GLY A 185 -15.18 -1.69 -14.55
CA GLY A 185 -16.39 -2.47 -14.39
C GLY A 185 -17.03 -2.32 -13.00
N PRO A 186 -18.12 -3.08 -12.72
CA PRO A 186 -18.79 -3.09 -11.44
C PRO A 186 -17.85 -3.30 -10.25
N VAL A 187 -18.13 -2.68 -9.12
CA VAL A 187 -17.39 -2.87 -7.86
C VAL A 187 -17.93 -4.09 -7.15
N ILE A 188 -17.04 -5.00 -6.76
CA ILE A 188 -17.39 -6.18 -5.97
C ILE A 188 -16.68 -6.04 -4.62
N GLN A 189 -17.44 -6.11 -3.53
CA GLN A 189 -16.93 -5.98 -2.17
C GLN A 189 -17.67 -6.91 -1.21
N ASN A 190 -17.19 -7.01 0.03
CA ASN A 190 -17.80 -7.81 1.09
C ASN A 190 -18.09 -9.26 0.67
N VAL A 191 -17.15 -9.85 -0.08
CA VAL A 191 -17.27 -11.26 -0.46
C VAL A 191 -17.07 -12.12 0.78
N SER A 192 -18.05 -12.91 1.11
CA SER A 192 -18.05 -13.81 2.26
C SER A 192 -18.60 -15.19 1.87
N HIS A 193 -18.41 -16.16 2.74
CA HIS A 193 -18.94 -17.50 2.55
C HIS A 193 -19.50 -18.08 3.83
N PHE A 194 -20.47 -18.98 3.67
CA PHE A 194 -21.01 -19.78 4.76
C PHE A 194 -20.94 -21.28 4.39
N PRO A 195 -20.52 -22.15 5.33
CA PRO A 195 -20.10 -21.85 6.70
C PRO A 195 -18.79 -21.04 6.72
N ALA A 196 -18.65 -20.11 7.67
CA ALA A 196 -17.46 -19.25 7.82
C ALA A 196 -16.20 -20.01 8.25
N GLN A 197 -16.39 -21.22 8.80
CA GLN A 197 -15.31 -22.16 9.11
C GLN A 197 -15.17 -23.18 7.97
N GLN A 198 -14.21 -24.08 8.09
CA GLN A 198 -14.04 -25.17 7.14
C GLN A 198 -15.36 -25.94 6.96
N PRO A 199 -15.92 -26.01 5.75
CA PRO A 199 -17.14 -26.78 5.48
C PRO A 199 -16.89 -28.28 5.68
N LEU A 200 -17.92 -29.02 6.05
CA LEU A 200 -17.89 -30.46 5.97
C LEU A 200 -18.12 -30.95 4.53
N ALA A 201 -17.69 -32.15 4.22
CA ALA A 201 -17.84 -32.74 2.87
C ALA A 201 -19.28 -32.86 2.35
N GLN A 202 -20.28 -32.73 3.23
CA GLN A 202 -21.71 -32.78 2.92
C GLN A 202 -22.39 -31.39 3.05
N GLU A 203 -21.66 -30.36 3.39
CA GLU A 203 -22.18 -28.98 3.49
C GLU A 203 -21.89 -28.24 2.21
N ASP A 204 -22.89 -27.57 1.68
CA ASP A 204 -22.72 -26.66 0.55
C ASP A 204 -22.01 -25.38 1.03
N ILE A 205 -21.26 -24.72 0.13
CA ILE A 205 -20.64 -23.43 0.39
C ILE A 205 -21.48 -22.35 -0.28
N GLU A 206 -22.20 -21.55 0.49
CA GLU A 206 -22.86 -20.37 0.00
C GLU A 206 -21.88 -19.20 -0.04
N VAL A 207 -21.75 -18.55 -1.21
CA VAL A 207 -20.92 -17.35 -1.39
C VAL A 207 -21.83 -16.17 -1.60
N THR A 208 -21.60 -15.11 -0.84
CA THR A 208 -22.31 -13.84 -0.92
C THR A 208 -21.35 -12.72 -1.29
N ALA A 209 -21.78 -11.80 -2.15
CA ALA A 209 -21.02 -10.62 -2.55
C ALA A 209 -21.92 -9.40 -2.71
N GLU A 210 -21.45 -8.23 -2.34
CA GLU A 210 -22.07 -6.96 -2.71
C GLU A 210 -21.49 -6.49 -4.03
N VAL A 211 -22.35 -6.16 -4.99
CA VAL A 211 -21.94 -5.67 -6.31
C VAL A 211 -22.66 -4.38 -6.62
N ALA A 212 -21.89 -3.34 -6.87
CA ALA A 212 -22.41 -2.02 -7.21
C ALA A 212 -22.05 -1.64 -8.67
N PRO A 213 -22.97 -1.06 -9.44
CA PRO A 213 -22.66 -0.52 -10.75
C PRO A 213 -21.72 0.69 -10.61
N ARG A 214 -20.91 0.96 -11.62
CA ARG A 214 -20.13 2.20 -11.72
C ARG A 214 -20.66 3.14 -12.77
N LEU A 215 -20.53 2.77 -14.04
CA LEU A 215 -20.91 3.62 -15.18
C LEU A 215 -22.19 3.13 -15.85
N ALA A 216 -22.34 1.83 -15.95
CA ALA A 216 -23.51 1.20 -16.59
C ALA A 216 -24.14 0.16 -15.65
N ALA A 217 -25.37 -0.23 -15.97
CA ALA A 217 -26.11 -1.22 -15.20
C ALA A 217 -25.41 -2.59 -15.24
N ILE A 218 -25.44 -3.30 -14.12
CA ILE A 218 -24.91 -4.67 -14.02
C ILE A 218 -25.74 -5.59 -14.91
N THR A 219 -25.10 -6.36 -15.76
CA THR A 219 -25.75 -7.35 -16.64
C THR A 219 -25.57 -8.77 -16.14
N THR A 220 -24.37 -9.09 -15.59
CA THR A 220 -24.06 -10.43 -15.09
C THR A 220 -23.24 -10.35 -13.84
N VAL A 221 -23.52 -11.27 -12.91
CA VAL A 221 -22.67 -11.53 -11.74
C VAL A 221 -22.47 -13.03 -11.64
N ASN A 222 -21.23 -13.48 -11.61
CA ASN A 222 -20.90 -14.90 -11.62
C ASN A 222 -19.97 -15.22 -10.45
N LEU A 223 -20.22 -16.33 -9.79
CA LEU A 223 -19.28 -17.05 -8.96
C LEU A 223 -18.50 -18.01 -9.85
N VAL A 224 -17.20 -17.91 -9.86
CA VAL A 224 -16.32 -18.85 -10.56
C VAL A 224 -15.52 -19.60 -9.52
N TYR A 225 -15.66 -20.92 -9.47
CA TYR A 225 -14.95 -21.73 -8.50
C TYR A 225 -14.18 -22.88 -9.15
N ARG A 226 -13.23 -23.41 -8.41
CA ARG A 226 -12.48 -24.62 -8.74
C ARG A 226 -12.13 -25.39 -7.48
N VAL A 227 -12.01 -26.70 -7.62
CA VAL A 227 -11.53 -27.59 -6.57
C VAL A 227 -10.09 -27.96 -6.89
N ASP A 228 -9.21 -27.80 -5.91
CA ASP A 228 -7.76 -27.95 -6.06
C ASP A 228 -7.23 -27.16 -7.29
N PHE A 229 -6.62 -27.85 -8.21
CA PHE A 229 -6.12 -27.30 -9.47
C PHE A 229 -6.94 -27.75 -10.69
N GLY A 230 -8.20 -28.20 -10.46
CA GLY A 230 -9.14 -28.59 -11.49
C GLY A 230 -9.61 -27.42 -12.38
N THR A 231 -10.49 -27.70 -13.31
CA THR A 231 -11.10 -26.68 -14.19
C THR A 231 -12.04 -25.76 -13.41
N GLU A 232 -12.13 -24.52 -13.85
CA GLU A 232 -13.10 -23.56 -13.31
C GLU A 232 -14.52 -23.91 -13.72
N VAL A 233 -15.45 -23.72 -12.80
CA VAL A 233 -16.89 -23.86 -12.99
C VAL A 233 -17.55 -22.51 -12.71
N VAL A 234 -18.41 -22.06 -13.61
CA VAL A 234 -19.11 -20.79 -13.50
C VAL A 234 -20.54 -21.02 -13.04
N ILE A 235 -20.97 -20.30 -12.00
CA ILE A 235 -22.34 -20.31 -11.48
C ILE A 235 -22.87 -18.87 -11.51
N PRO A 236 -23.95 -18.58 -12.24
CA PRO A 236 -24.62 -17.29 -12.15
C PRO A 236 -25.09 -17.02 -10.71
N MET A 237 -24.79 -15.84 -10.18
CA MET A 237 -25.24 -15.44 -8.85
C MET A 237 -26.64 -14.83 -8.91
N THR A 238 -27.47 -15.15 -7.93
CA THR A 238 -28.82 -14.64 -7.79
C THR A 238 -28.81 -13.32 -7.05
N ALA A 239 -29.45 -12.30 -7.60
CA ALA A 239 -29.62 -11.01 -6.95
C ALA A 239 -30.59 -11.11 -5.77
N GLY A 240 -30.18 -10.60 -4.61
CA GLY A 240 -30.97 -10.39 -3.41
C GLY A 240 -31.06 -8.91 -3.04
N VAL A 241 -31.47 -8.61 -1.81
CA VAL A 241 -31.53 -7.23 -1.31
C VAL A 241 -30.12 -6.80 -0.90
N GLY A 242 -29.46 -6.00 -1.76
CA GLY A 242 -28.13 -5.46 -1.51
C GLY A 242 -26.96 -6.40 -1.74
N SER A 243 -27.21 -7.66 -2.12
CA SER A 243 -26.17 -8.66 -2.34
C SER A 243 -26.55 -9.66 -3.41
N TYR A 244 -25.55 -10.39 -3.89
CA TYR A 244 -25.69 -11.53 -4.80
C TYR A 244 -25.23 -12.79 -4.10
N THR A 245 -25.91 -13.91 -4.33
CA THR A 245 -25.58 -15.21 -3.72
C THR A 245 -25.49 -16.32 -4.74
N ALA A 246 -24.59 -17.26 -4.52
CA ALA A 246 -24.52 -18.52 -5.26
C ALA A 246 -23.96 -19.63 -4.36
N THR A 247 -24.27 -20.87 -4.69
CA THR A 247 -23.89 -22.04 -3.89
C THR A 247 -22.95 -22.95 -4.67
N ILE A 248 -21.79 -23.27 -4.09
CA ILE A 248 -20.92 -24.35 -4.55
C ILE A 248 -21.45 -25.63 -3.91
N PRO A 249 -21.95 -26.58 -4.69
CA PRO A 249 -22.57 -27.76 -4.13
C PRO A 249 -21.55 -28.70 -3.51
N SER A 250 -21.89 -29.31 -2.40
CA SER A 250 -21.06 -30.28 -1.68
C SER A 250 -20.66 -31.51 -2.50
N SER A 251 -21.42 -31.80 -3.56
CA SER A 251 -21.08 -32.86 -4.52
C SER A 251 -19.85 -32.57 -5.37
N ALA A 252 -19.39 -31.31 -5.41
CA ALA A 252 -18.23 -30.89 -6.18
C ALA A 252 -16.90 -31.22 -5.54
N TYR A 253 -16.86 -31.48 -4.22
CA TYR A 253 -15.62 -31.63 -3.45
C TYR A 253 -15.70 -32.74 -2.39
N ARG A 254 -14.58 -33.09 -1.85
CA ARG A 254 -14.39 -34.12 -0.82
C ARG A 254 -13.66 -33.58 0.39
N SER A 255 -13.66 -34.34 1.45
CA SER A 255 -12.89 -34.04 2.66
C SER A 255 -11.40 -33.90 2.36
N GLY A 256 -10.83 -32.76 2.71
CA GLY A 256 -9.42 -32.42 2.50
C GLY A 256 -9.14 -31.62 1.23
N ASP A 257 -10.12 -31.49 0.33
CA ASP A 257 -9.98 -30.71 -0.89
C ASP A 257 -9.90 -29.21 -0.57
N MET A 258 -9.13 -28.46 -1.37
CA MET A 258 -9.11 -27.01 -1.41
C MET A 258 -10.17 -26.51 -2.38
N VAL A 259 -11.10 -25.67 -1.90
CA VAL A 259 -12.11 -25.03 -2.75
C VAL A 259 -11.78 -23.56 -2.85
N ARG A 260 -11.62 -23.06 -4.08
CA ARG A 260 -11.25 -21.67 -4.37
C ARG A 260 -12.26 -21.03 -5.30
N TRP A 261 -12.51 -19.73 -5.11
CA TRP A 261 -13.45 -18.99 -5.96
C TRP A 261 -13.08 -17.52 -6.09
N TYR A 262 -13.60 -16.92 -7.12
CA TYR A 262 -13.69 -15.46 -7.26
C TYR A 262 -15.08 -15.08 -7.75
N VAL A 263 -15.44 -13.82 -7.52
CA VAL A 263 -16.67 -13.25 -8.06
C VAL A 263 -16.30 -12.33 -9.21
N SER A 264 -17.03 -12.42 -10.32
CA SER A 264 -16.90 -11.53 -11.48
C SER A 264 -18.24 -10.89 -11.81
N ALA A 265 -18.20 -9.66 -12.27
CA ALA A 265 -19.39 -8.94 -12.72
C ALA A 265 -19.09 -8.18 -14.01
N ALA A 266 -20.10 -8.09 -14.89
CA ALA A 266 -20.02 -7.27 -16.08
C ALA A 266 -21.17 -6.26 -16.11
N ASP A 267 -20.94 -5.11 -16.74
CA ASP A 267 -21.94 -4.09 -17.00
C ASP A 267 -22.45 -4.12 -18.46
N ALA A 268 -23.40 -3.24 -18.78
CA ALA A 268 -24.00 -3.16 -20.10
C ALA A 268 -23.03 -2.70 -21.20
N ASP A 269 -21.94 -2.05 -20.84
CA ASP A 269 -20.89 -1.58 -21.75
C ASP A 269 -19.77 -2.63 -21.93
N GLY A 270 -19.90 -3.79 -21.28
CA GLY A 270 -18.92 -4.88 -21.36
C GLY A 270 -17.69 -4.71 -20.47
N ASN A 271 -17.72 -3.79 -19.51
CA ASN A 271 -16.63 -3.64 -18.56
C ASN A 271 -16.75 -4.68 -17.45
N PHE A 272 -15.61 -5.16 -16.94
CA PHE A 272 -15.53 -6.23 -15.96
C PHE A 272 -14.99 -5.76 -14.61
N GLY A 273 -15.63 -6.23 -13.53
CA GLY A 273 -15.13 -6.22 -12.18
C GLY A 273 -14.78 -7.64 -11.71
N ARG A 274 -13.82 -7.79 -10.80
CA ARG A 274 -13.40 -9.05 -10.19
C ARG A 274 -12.98 -8.86 -8.74
N ALA A 275 -13.36 -9.79 -7.87
CA ALA A 275 -12.84 -9.88 -6.50
C ALA A 275 -12.45 -11.34 -6.17
N PRO A 276 -11.25 -11.60 -5.60
CA PRO A 276 -10.23 -10.61 -5.32
C PRO A 276 -9.68 -10.00 -6.61
N ALA A 277 -9.19 -8.75 -6.50
CA ALA A 277 -8.56 -8.08 -7.63
C ALA A 277 -7.20 -8.73 -7.90
N PHE A 278 -7.10 -9.49 -8.97
CA PHE A 278 -5.85 -10.09 -9.42
C PHE A 278 -5.14 -9.12 -10.37
N LEU A 279 -4.18 -8.36 -9.82
CA LEU A 279 -3.66 -7.15 -10.44
C LEU A 279 -2.62 -7.40 -11.54
N ASP A 280 -1.86 -8.49 -11.44
CA ASP A 280 -0.83 -8.82 -12.41
C ASP A 280 -0.85 -10.32 -12.70
N ARG A 281 -0.89 -10.69 -13.96
CA ARG A 281 -0.86 -12.08 -14.43
C ARG A 281 0.55 -12.55 -14.81
N THR A 282 1.54 -11.69 -14.68
CA THR A 282 2.93 -12.02 -14.88
C THR A 282 3.53 -12.68 -13.64
N GLY A 283 4.57 -13.48 -13.79
CA GLY A 283 5.03 -14.43 -12.77
C GLY A 283 5.46 -13.89 -11.39
N ASN A 284 5.50 -12.56 -11.19
CA ASN A 284 5.90 -11.93 -9.92
C ASN A 284 4.74 -11.32 -9.13
N ASN A 285 3.49 -11.60 -9.52
CA ASN A 285 2.34 -11.09 -8.83
C ASN A 285 2.23 -11.67 -7.43
N GLN A 286 2.15 -10.79 -6.44
CA GLN A 286 1.91 -11.09 -5.02
C GLN A 286 0.53 -10.58 -4.59
N SER A 287 -0.51 -10.92 -5.33
CA SER A 287 -1.89 -10.67 -4.93
C SER A 287 -2.70 -11.98 -4.98
N PRO A 288 -3.70 -12.17 -4.10
CA PRO A 288 -4.55 -13.35 -4.13
C PRO A 288 -5.30 -13.44 -5.47
N GLU A 289 -5.31 -14.62 -6.07
CA GLU A 289 -6.09 -14.92 -7.27
C GLU A 289 -7.51 -15.37 -6.93
N TYR A 290 -7.66 -16.07 -5.80
CA TYR A 290 -8.94 -16.59 -5.34
C TYR A 290 -9.15 -16.30 -3.85
N PHE A 291 -10.41 -16.20 -3.43
CA PHE A 291 -10.83 -16.56 -2.09
C PHE A 291 -10.84 -18.08 -1.97
N GLY A 292 -10.83 -18.59 -0.75
CA GLY A 292 -10.87 -20.04 -0.63
C GLY A 292 -11.08 -20.56 0.79
N THR A 293 -11.21 -21.86 0.86
CA THR A 293 -11.27 -22.65 2.09
C THR A 293 -10.78 -24.06 1.83
N VAL A 294 -10.63 -24.85 2.89
CA VAL A 294 -10.31 -26.27 2.80
C VAL A 294 -11.43 -27.07 3.45
N VAL A 295 -11.92 -28.08 2.77
CA VAL A 295 -12.99 -28.95 3.28
C VAL A 295 -12.48 -29.76 4.45
N ARG A 296 -13.16 -29.66 5.58
CA ARG A 296 -12.74 -30.26 6.85
C ARG A 296 -12.57 -31.79 6.73
N ASN A 297 -11.41 -32.26 7.14
CA ASN A 297 -11.17 -33.65 7.33
C ASN A 297 -11.40 -34.02 8.82
N ALA A 298 -12.56 -34.63 9.12
CA ALA A 298 -12.93 -34.99 10.49
C ALA A 298 -11.99 -36.05 11.14
N ARG A 299 -11.19 -36.76 10.33
CA ARG A 299 -10.17 -37.70 10.82
C ARG A 299 -8.84 -37.02 11.13
N LEU A 300 -8.66 -35.77 10.72
CA LEU A 300 -7.46 -35.03 11.02
C LEU A 300 -7.55 -34.45 12.44
N VAL A 301 -6.84 -35.08 13.34
CA VAL A 301 -6.73 -34.66 14.74
C VAL A 301 -5.25 -34.47 15.06
N SER A 302 -4.85 -33.28 15.45
CA SER A 302 -3.48 -32.97 15.85
C SER A 302 -3.49 -32.08 17.09
N ARG A 303 -2.49 -32.25 17.96
CA ARG A 303 -2.17 -31.28 19.03
C ARG A 303 -1.26 -30.17 18.56
N LEU A 304 -0.62 -30.37 17.40
CA LEU A 304 0.20 -29.35 16.76
C LEU A 304 -0.70 -28.50 15.87
N PRO A 305 -0.40 -27.22 15.68
CA PRO A 305 -1.04 -26.40 14.65
C PRO A 305 -0.96 -27.09 13.30
N ILE A 306 -2.04 -27.04 12.53
CA ILE A 306 -2.15 -27.73 11.25
C ILE A 306 -1.93 -26.70 10.14
N PHE A 307 -0.86 -26.87 9.37
CA PHE A 307 -0.51 -26.03 8.22
C PHE A 307 -0.81 -26.81 6.94
N GLN A 308 -1.90 -26.46 6.26
CA GLN A 308 -2.33 -27.09 5.02
C GLN A 308 -1.88 -26.23 3.85
N TRP A 309 -1.06 -26.77 2.97
CA TRP A 309 -0.60 -26.05 1.80
C TRP A 309 -0.81 -26.87 0.52
N PHE A 310 -1.05 -26.18 -0.56
CA PHE A 310 -1.44 -26.74 -1.84
C PHE A 310 -0.61 -26.13 -2.96
N THR A 311 -0.07 -26.94 -3.84
CA THR A 311 0.68 -26.50 -5.02
C THR A 311 0.44 -27.43 -6.18
N GLN A 312 0.40 -26.86 -7.39
CA GLN A 312 0.30 -27.64 -8.62
C GLN A 312 1.60 -28.36 -8.96
N SER A 313 2.73 -27.83 -8.49
CA SER A 313 4.06 -28.35 -8.81
C SER A 313 4.92 -28.53 -7.55
N GLU A 314 4.79 -29.69 -6.92
CA GLU A 314 5.62 -30.08 -5.78
C GLU A 314 7.12 -30.10 -6.12
N ALA A 315 7.46 -30.52 -7.33
CA ALA A 315 8.84 -30.52 -7.79
C ALA A 315 9.43 -29.09 -7.86
N ALA A 316 8.67 -28.11 -8.35
CA ALA A 316 9.09 -26.73 -8.41
C ALA A 316 9.19 -26.09 -7.01
N ALA A 317 8.29 -26.42 -6.09
CA ALA A 317 8.32 -25.97 -4.68
C ALA A 317 9.62 -26.40 -3.98
N ASN A 318 10.23 -27.49 -4.42
CA ASN A 318 11.51 -28.01 -3.93
C ASN A 318 12.73 -27.51 -4.69
N THR A 319 12.58 -26.48 -5.52
CA THR A 319 13.68 -25.78 -6.19
C THR A 319 13.87 -24.38 -5.60
N ARG A 320 14.99 -23.73 -5.92
CA ARG A 320 15.22 -22.33 -5.53
C ARG A 320 14.37 -21.32 -6.31
N SER A 321 14.00 -21.65 -7.54
CA SER A 321 13.10 -20.86 -8.37
C SER A 321 11.65 -20.89 -7.86
N GLY A 322 11.28 -21.91 -7.09
CA GLY A 322 9.99 -21.98 -6.44
C GLY A 322 8.78 -22.08 -7.37
N THR A 323 7.61 -21.92 -6.78
CA THR A 323 6.31 -21.90 -7.45
C THR A 323 5.25 -21.21 -6.60
N ARG A 324 4.05 -21.02 -7.17
CA ARG A 324 2.88 -20.51 -6.42
C ARG A 324 2.22 -21.63 -5.63
N ALA A 325 1.63 -21.25 -4.50
CA ALA A 325 0.92 -22.14 -3.60
C ALA A 325 -0.24 -21.41 -2.93
N SER A 326 -1.13 -22.17 -2.32
CA SER A 326 -2.16 -21.65 -1.41
C SER A 326 -1.95 -22.30 -0.03
N VAL A 327 -2.30 -21.57 1.02
CA VAL A 327 -2.18 -22.02 2.41
C VAL A 327 -3.50 -21.84 3.13
N TYR A 328 -3.85 -22.81 3.96
CA TYR A 328 -4.91 -22.67 4.96
C TYR A 328 -4.29 -22.91 6.35
N PHE A 329 -4.41 -21.90 7.19
CA PHE A 329 -3.87 -21.96 8.54
C PHE A 329 -4.78 -21.20 9.52
N ASP A 330 -5.11 -21.83 10.63
CA ASP A 330 -5.91 -21.27 11.72
C ASP A 330 -7.18 -20.51 11.26
N GLY A 331 -7.95 -21.13 10.36
CA GLY A 331 -9.22 -20.57 9.87
C GLY A 331 -9.08 -19.55 8.74
N ARG A 332 -7.87 -19.23 8.28
CA ARG A 332 -7.62 -18.27 7.20
C ARG A 332 -7.04 -18.95 5.96
N PHE A 333 -7.44 -18.46 4.81
CA PHE A 333 -6.97 -18.92 3.52
C PHE A 333 -6.12 -17.83 2.85
N TYR A 334 -4.93 -18.23 2.44
CA TYR A 334 -3.94 -17.37 1.75
C TYR A 334 -3.70 -17.95 0.37
N ASP A 335 -4.01 -17.19 -0.67
CA ASP A 335 -3.88 -17.65 -2.04
C ASP A 335 -2.70 -17.02 -2.76
N ASN A 336 -2.21 -17.72 -3.80
CA ASN A 336 -1.16 -17.23 -4.70
C ASN A 336 0.12 -16.77 -3.98
N ILE A 337 0.42 -17.34 -2.83
CA ILE A 337 1.68 -17.13 -2.13
C ILE A 337 2.84 -17.78 -2.88
N PHE A 338 4.07 -17.42 -2.55
CA PHE A 338 5.25 -18.01 -3.19
C PHE A 338 5.93 -19.01 -2.26
N VAL A 339 6.26 -20.21 -2.77
CA VAL A 339 6.99 -21.24 -2.03
C VAL A 339 8.23 -21.67 -2.78
N ARG A 340 9.34 -21.80 -2.08
CA ARG A 340 10.62 -22.23 -2.65
C ARG A 340 11.46 -23.02 -1.66
N LYS A 341 12.42 -23.79 -2.21
CA LYS A 341 13.40 -24.50 -1.41
C LYS A 341 14.24 -23.51 -0.60
N ARG A 342 14.41 -23.80 0.68
CA ARG A 342 15.30 -23.10 1.61
C ARG A 342 16.58 -23.92 1.87
N GLY A 343 17.70 -23.20 2.16
CA GLY A 343 18.96 -23.80 2.56
C GLY A 343 19.81 -24.28 1.37
N GLY A 344 21.11 -24.45 1.57
CA GLY A 344 22.06 -24.76 0.50
C GLY A 344 22.85 -26.04 0.69
N ALA A 345 22.91 -26.59 1.91
CA ALA A 345 23.86 -27.62 2.28
C ALA A 345 23.22 -28.99 2.55
N SER A 346 21.89 -29.08 2.68
CA SER A 346 21.19 -30.35 2.93
C SER A 346 20.33 -30.75 1.73
N ASN A 347 20.25 -32.06 1.48
CA ASN A 347 19.30 -32.63 0.52
C ASN A 347 17.85 -32.61 1.03
N GLY A 348 17.58 -31.86 2.10
CA GLY A 348 16.28 -31.82 2.74
C GLY A 348 15.24 -30.95 2.01
N ASN A 349 13.97 -31.18 2.35
CA ASN A 349 12.79 -30.49 1.80
C ASN A 349 12.36 -29.30 2.67
N SER A 350 13.31 -28.52 3.17
CA SER A 350 13.00 -27.26 3.87
C SER A 350 12.51 -26.22 2.88
N GLN A 351 11.39 -25.56 3.18
CA GLN A 351 10.80 -24.53 2.34
C GLN A 351 10.79 -23.17 3.04
N LYS A 352 10.72 -22.13 2.24
CA LYS A 352 10.33 -20.78 2.60
C LYS A 352 9.00 -20.46 1.92
N PHE A 353 8.10 -19.87 2.66
CA PHE A 353 6.81 -19.40 2.18
C PHE A 353 6.80 -17.89 2.29
N ASP A 354 6.53 -17.20 1.18
CA ASP A 354 6.46 -15.76 1.09
C ASP A 354 4.98 -15.40 0.85
N PHE A 355 4.36 -14.70 1.80
CA PHE A 355 2.96 -14.28 1.74
C PHE A 355 2.81 -13.00 0.92
N ASN A 356 1.59 -12.74 0.45
CA ASN A 356 1.33 -11.57 -0.35
C ASN A 356 1.36 -10.32 0.54
N LYS A 357 2.00 -9.24 0.08
CA LYS A 357 2.08 -8.00 0.82
C LYS A 357 0.69 -7.45 1.15
N GLY A 358 0.42 -7.24 2.44
CA GLY A 358 -0.88 -6.82 2.95
C GLY A 358 -1.88 -7.96 3.19
N ASP A 359 -1.46 -9.22 2.96
CA ASP A 359 -2.20 -10.44 3.30
C ASP A 359 -1.25 -11.41 4.01
N ASP A 360 -0.59 -10.90 5.05
CA ASP A 360 0.43 -11.59 5.82
C ASP A 360 -0.16 -12.69 6.69
N LEU A 361 0.65 -13.71 6.98
CA LEU A 361 0.25 -14.82 7.83
C LEU A 361 0.02 -14.34 9.28
N TYR A 362 -1.17 -14.58 9.81
CA TYR A 362 -1.42 -14.46 11.23
C TYR A 362 -1.08 -15.78 11.93
N ILE A 363 -0.17 -15.76 12.88
CA ILE A 363 0.19 -16.94 13.69
C ILE A 363 -0.46 -16.85 15.07
N ASN A 364 -0.23 -15.74 15.78
CA ASN A 364 -0.80 -15.47 17.11
C ASN A 364 -0.60 -13.99 17.46
N SER A 365 -0.91 -13.58 18.68
CA SER A 365 -0.79 -12.21 19.15
C SER A 365 0.65 -11.69 19.23
N GLU A 366 1.66 -12.57 19.28
CA GLU A 366 3.09 -12.19 19.27
C GLU A 366 3.62 -12.06 17.84
N LEU A 367 2.99 -12.75 16.90
CA LEU A 367 3.31 -12.75 15.46
C LEU A 367 2.02 -12.49 14.67
N PRO A 368 1.50 -11.25 14.73
CA PRO A 368 0.18 -10.92 14.15
C PRO A 368 0.22 -10.71 12.64
N SER A 369 1.40 -10.43 12.07
CA SER A 369 1.60 -10.18 10.64
C SER A 369 3.00 -10.66 10.29
N VAL A 370 3.08 -11.72 9.49
CA VAL A 370 4.35 -12.36 9.11
C VAL A 370 4.38 -12.53 7.60
N GLY A 371 5.21 -11.75 6.92
CA GLY A 371 5.36 -11.77 5.45
C GLY A 371 6.04 -13.04 4.95
N GLU A 372 6.97 -13.61 5.73
CA GLU A 372 7.75 -14.78 5.34
C GLU A 372 7.92 -15.77 6.47
N ILE A 373 7.78 -17.07 6.20
CA ILE A 373 8.08 -18.14 7.16
C ILE A 373 9.06 -19.15 6.61
N ASN A 374 9.82 -19.74 7.54
CA ASN A 374 10.72 -20.83 7.24
C ASN A 374 10.19 -22.12 7.85
N MET A 375 9.98 -23.13 7.01
CA MET A 375 9.58 -24.47 7.43
C MET A 375 10.75 -25.42 7.23
N ASN A 376 11.46 -25.69 8.33
CA ASN A 376 12.58 -26.61 8.28
C ASN A 376 12.11 -28.06 8.36
N GLU A 377 12.75 -28.88 7.56
CA GLU A 377 12.74 -30.32 7.80
C GLU A 377 13.62 -30.64 9.01
N ARG A 378 13.31 -31.73 9.71
CA ARG A 378 14.07 -32.16 10.89
C ARG A 378 15.56 -32.39 10.64
N GLY A 379 15.97 -32.61 9.39
CA GLY A 379 17.33 -33.00 9.05
C GLY A 379 17.79 -34.25 9.82
N SER A 380 18.90 -34.15 10.55
CA SER A 380 19.42 -35.21 11.42
C SER A 380 18.85 -35.22 12.85
N ASP A 381 17.96 -34.29 13.19
CA ASP A 381 17.35 -34.20 14.53
C ASP A 381 16.11 -35.09 14.66
N SER A 382 16.32 -36.30 15.18
CA SER A 382 15.23 -37.24 15.41
C SER A 382 14.25 -36.80 16.51
N SER A 383 14.60 -35.83 17.36
CA SER A 383 13.71 -35.32 18.41
C SER A 383 12.76 -34.23 17.89
N TYR A 384 13.05 -33.57 16.77
CA TYR A 384 12.36 -32.42 16.22
C TYR A 384 12.47 -31.12 17.06
N VAL A 385 12.90 -31.19 18.32
CA VAL A 385 12.77 -30.08 19.28
C VAL A 385 14.06 -29.32 19.53
N ARG A 386 15.22 -29.79 19.08
CA ARG A 386 16.51 -29.15 19.39
C ARG A 386 16.56 -27.69 18.96
N GLN A 387 16.04 -27.40 17.78
CA GLN A 387 16.08 -26.06 17.23
C GLN A 387 15.15 -25.12 18.00
N THR A 388 13.93 -25.54 18.29
CA THR A 388 12.96 -24.81 19.10
C THR A 388 13.51 -24.55 20.52
N LEU A 389 14.01 -25.59 21.19
CA LEU A 389 14.58 -25.46 22.53
C LEU A 389 15.82 -24.55 22.56
N ALA A 390 16.63 -24.53 21.49
CA ALA A 390 17.76 -23.62 21.40
C ALA A 390 17.31 -22.16 21.33
N PHE A 391 16.29 -21.84 20.53
CA PHE A 391 15.76 -20.49 20.45
C PHE A 391 15.12 -20.05 21.77
N GLU A 392 14.32 -20.91 22.40
CA GLU A 392 13.76 -20.66 23.74
C GLU A 392 14.85 -20.39 24.78
N ALA A 393 15.93 -21.17 24.76
CA ALA A 393 17.06 -20.97 25.68
C ALA A 393 17.77 -19.62 25.45
N TYR A 394 17.92 -19.18 24.20
CA TYR A 394 18.47 -17.87 23.89
C TYR A 394 17.56 -16.75 24.37
N GLU A 395 16.25 -16.86 24.14
CA GLU A 395 15.26 -15.88 24.60
C GLU A 395 15.25 -15.78 26.13
N MET A 396 15.24 -16.94 26.84
CA MET A 396 15.32 -17.00 28.30
C MET A 396 16.63 -16.38 28.85
N ALA A 397 17.70 -16.41 28.07
CA ALA A 397 18.97 -15.76 28.41
C ALA A 397 18.99 -14.23 28.09
N GLY A 398 17.87 -13.66 27.62
CA GLY A 398 17.72 -12.26 27.28
C GLY A 398 18.32 -11.87 25.93
N ASN A 399 18.56 -12.83 25.04
CA ASN A 399 19.02 -12.56 23.70
C ASN A 399 17.84 -12.54 22.71
N ALA A 400 17.96 -11.76 21.65
CA ALA A 400 17.04 -11.83 20.52
C ALA A 400 17.08 -13.24 19.89
N ALA A 401 15.94 -13.88 19.78
CA ALA A 401 15.81 -15.21 19.23
C ALA A 401 14.57 -15.32 18.32
N CYS A 402 14.66 -16.16 17.28
CA CYS A 402 13.53 -16.45 16.44
C CYS A 402 12.46 -17.21 17.21
N LYS A 403 11.20 -16.87 17.01
CA LYS A 403 10.06 -17.73 17.40
C LYS A 403 10.09 -19.00 16.57
N SER A 404 9.79 -20.12 17.21
CA SER A 404 9.83 -21.44 16.58
C SER A 404 8.79 -22.38 17.22
N ALA A 405 8.19 -23.20 16.40
CA ALA A 405 7.19 -24.18 16.83
C ALA A 405 7.16 -25.40 15.91
N LEU A 406 6.61 -26.48 16.40
CA LEU A 406 6.34 -27.67 15.60
C LEU A 406 4.95 -27.58 14.99
N TRP A 407 4.84 -27.77 13.68
CA TRP A 407 3.57 -27.77 12.96
C TRP A 407 3.33 -29.09 12.23
N TYR A 408 2.08 -29.54 12.23
CA TYR A 408 1.62 -30.66 11.41
C TYR A 408 1.37 -30.15 9.98
N MET A 409 2.17 -30.57 9.03
CA MET A 409 2.06 -30.11 7.64
C MET A 409 1.28 -31.11 6.79
N GLN A 410 0.38 -30.57 5.98
CA GLN A 410 -0.28 -31.31 4.89
C GLN A 410 0.05 -30.65 3.56
N LEU A 411 0.35 -31.47 2.57
CA LEU A 411 0.53 -31.07 1.18
C LEU A 411 -0.57 -31.71 0.34
N ASN A 412 -1.32 -30.87 -0.39
CA ASN A 412 -2.41 -31.33 -1.27
C ASN A 412 -3.38 -32.31 -0.55
N GLY A 413 -3.80 -31.96 0.67
CA GLY A 413 -4.75 -32.72 1.47
C GLY A 413 -4.20 -33.97 2.16
N THR A 414 -2.91 -34.32 1.98
CA THR A 414 -2.27 -35.48 2.60
C THR A 414 -1.19 -35.09 3.60
N PHE A 415 -0.93 -35.94 4.59
CA PHE A 415 0.16 -35.71 5.54
C PHE A 415 1.51 -35.63 4.79
N ASP A 416 2.23 -34.57 4.98
CA ASP A 416 3.56 -34.35 4.44
C ASP A 416 4.62 -34.68 5.50
N ARG A 417 4.65 -33.90 6.60
CA ARG A 417 5.62 -34.06 7.69
C ARG A 417 5.22 -33.28 8.93
N VAL A 418 5.95 -33.48 10.01
CA VAL A 418 6.07 -32.48 11.07
C VAL A 418 7.19 -31.51 10.68
N GLY A 419 6.83 -30.27 10.43
CA GLY A 419 7.76 -29.17 10.10
C GLY A 419 8.15 -28.37 11.34
N VAL A 420 9.35 -27.81 11.32
CA VAL A 420 9.78 -26.85 12.33
C VAL A 420 9.60 -25.46 11.74
N PHE A 421 8.55 -24.76 12.20
CA PHE A 421 8.39 -23.33 11.91
C PHE A 421 9.53 -22.55 12.56
N ILE A 422 10.11 -21.63 11.82
CA ILE A 422 11.10 -20.68 12.32
C ILE A 422 10.77 -19.32 11.72
N GLU A 423 10.65 -18.33 12.59
CA GLU A 423 10.53 -16.94 12.22
C GLU A 423 11.64 -16.53 11.25
N GLN A 424 11.33 -15.73 10.26
CA GLN A 424 12.33 -15.11 9.42
C GLN A 424 13.04 -14.00 10.21
N VAL A 425 14.35 -13.88 10.03
CA VAL A 425 15.11 -12.76 10.57
C VAL A 425 15.10 -11.66 9.52
N ASP A 426 14.23 -10.68 9.72
CA ASP A 426 13.94 -9.55 8.85
C ASP A 426 13.52 -8.34 9.69
N GLU A 427 12.86 -7.37 9.09
CA GLU A 427 12.36 -6.15 9.73
C GLU A 427 11.38 -6.46 10.88
N ASP A 428 10.46 -7.42 10.69
CA ASP A 428 9.48 -7.83 11.70
C ASP A 428 10.17 -8.44 12.93
N PHE A 429 11.21 -9.27 12.72
CA PHE A 429 12.03 -9.81 13.78
C PHE A 429 12.77 -8.71 14.56
N LEU A 430 13.32 -7.71 13.85
CA LEU A 430 14.00 -6.60 14.48
C LEU A 430 13.04 -5.80 15.35
N ASP A 431 11.90 -5.42 14.82
CA ASP A 431 10.88 -4.62 15.51
C ASP A 431 10.38 -5.35 16.76
N ARG A 432 10.03 -6.62 16.64
CA ARG A 432 9.59 -7.47 17.77
C ARG A 432 10.63 -7.56 18.91
N ASN A 433 11.91 -7.52 18.57
CA ASN A 433 13.01 -7.55 19.56
C ASN A 433 13.45 -6.15 20.02
N GLY A 434 12.76 -5.09 19.62
CA GLY A 434 13.06 -3.70 20.02
C GLY A 434 14.26 -3.10 19.32
N TYR A 435 14.67 -3.62 18.17
CA TYR A 435 15.68 -3.04 17.30
C TYR A 435 15.03 -2.12 16.26
N ASN A 436 15.80 -1.22 15.67
CA ASN A 436 15.34 -0.43 14.55
C ASN A 436 15.17 -1.33 13.31
N SER A 437 13.96 -1.44 12.78
CA SER A 437 13.62 -2.26 11.61
C SER A 437 14.33 -1.83 10.32
N GLU A 438 14.76 -0.57 10.23
CA GLU A 438 15.52 -0.05 9.08
C GLU A 438 17.04 -0.29 9.20
N SER A 439 17.48 -1.00 10.24
CA SER A 439 18.91 -1.29 10.43
C SER A 439 19.38 -2.40 9.50
N ASP A 440 20.63 -2.29 9.07
CA ASP A 440 21.30 -3.33 8.29
C ASP A 440 21.43 -4.64 9.08
N LEU A 441 20.99 -5.74 8.47
CA LEU A 441 21.12 -7.08 9.00
C LEU A 441 22.33 -7.81 8.39
N TYR A 442 23.28 -8.22 9.22
CA TYR A 442 24.45 -8.97 8.80
C TYR A 442 24.38 -10.42 9.23
N LYS A 443 24.43 -11.34 8.28
CA LYS A 443 24.51 -12.77 8.55
C LYS A 443 25.93 -13.30 8.38
N PHE A 444 26.52 -13.77 9.46
CA PHE A 444 27.79 -14.47 9.38
C PHE A 444 27.57 -15.94 8.97
N VAL A 445 28.10 -16.30 7.85
CA VAL A 445 28.07 -17.70 7.38
C VAL A 445 29.47 -18.29 7.56
N GLN A 446 29.58 -19.36 8.35
CA GLN A 446 30.84 -20.07 8.50
C GLN A 446 31.24 -20.71 7.15
N ARG A 447 32.08 -20.02 6.40
CA ARG A 447 32.79 -20.53 5.23
C ARG A 447 34.29 -20.36 5.50
N SER A 448 35.08 -21.24 4.92
CA SER A 448 36.56 -21.19 4.98
C SER A 448 37.16 -19.88 4.44
N ASN A 449 36.38 -19.02 3.83
CA ASN A 449 36.72 -17.67 3.41
C ASN A 449 35.61 -16.73 3.88
N LEU A 450 35.96 -15.81 4.76
CA LEU A 450 35.10 -14.76 5.32
C LEU A 450 34.78 -13.71 4.23
N ASN A 451 33.78 -13.98 3.42
CA ASN A 451 33.16 -12.93 2.62
C ASN A 451 31.84 -12.55 3.29
N PRO A 452 31.64 -11.30 3.72
CA PRO A 452 30.35 -10.83 4.19
C PRO A 452 29.33 -10.97 3.06
N VAL A 453 28.17 -11.53 3.38
CA VAL A 453 27.03 -11.59 2.47
C VAL A 453 26.09 -10.48 2.94
N PHE A 454 25.97 -9.44 2.14
CA PHE A 454 24.94 -8.41 2.33
C PHE A 454 23.60 -8.99 1.85
N PHE A 455 22.54 -8.70 2.60
CA PHE A 455 21.16 -8.97 2.19
C PHE A 455 20.51 -7.63 1.86
N ASP A 456 20.08 -7.48 0.62
CA ASP A 456 19.17 -6.41 0.21
C ASP A 456 17.74 -6.79 0.58
#